data_33395cd3c9d2292f55531e121b54d548
#
_entry.id   33395cd3c9d2292f55531e121b54d548
#
_cell.length_a   1.000
_cell.length_b   1.000
_cell.length_c   1.000
_cell.angle_alpha   90.00
_cell.angle_beta   90.00
_cell.angle_gamma   90.00
#
_symmetry.space_group_name_H-M   'P 1'
#
loop_
_entity.id
_entity.type
_entity.pdbx_description
1 polymer ?
#
loop_
_entity_poly.entity_id
_entity_poly.type
_entity_poly.pdbx_seq_one_letter_code
_entity_poly.pdbx_strand_id
1 'polypeptide(L)'
;FKKNRYVKSGVELKADFLEYLEDNEIDLVSKAKGILKLSDVFVYPVLKGESISNKKNKALYKNKEDIIQIIKNKKYIMISGEKEYGKTALLKQLYKDFFNMKLYPVMVDATELRTGEGDELNNKIAEIYEQQYSNLEKEEILQMEEEKKVCIIDNFEEIVVSDKLIKKILHYLTCKFGIVVITSNLQNDLLGFLKNVETKEYLEKKFTRLYIQDLKNYMRRKLVSRWLLLSNEEQNPESQEFDVLCRNKLAQVQSVMKTGFFNKTPIEFLLVLSYLDNYEKMNTDYSRYSYIYECLILDKINEISNGDTNEATMYKTILEQLAFRVYDEEQQQNMEESFVLGVIFDYNQDYRGSKGSGIDVINNLTKYKVLEKREGKYRFKHSYMYYYFTGSYILNQLPPDMKMQKTKKIFKKS
;
A
#
# COMPACT_ATOMS: atom_id res chain seq x y z
N PHE A 1 -1.53 10.04 -27.59
CA PHE A 1 -0.22 9.38 -27.48
C PHE A 1 0.77 10.30 -26.75
N LYS A 2 0.74 10.36 -25.39
CA LYS A 2 1.82 10.96 -24.60
C LYS A 2 2.97 9.95 -24.58
N LYS A 3 4.02 10.19 -25.37
CA LYS A 3 5.28 9.45 -25.35
C LYS A 3 5.79 9.29 -23.91
N ASN A 4 6.21 8.08 -23.58
CA ASN A 4 6.84 7.69 -22.32
C ASN A 4 7.72 8.81 -21.73
N ARG A 5 7.29 9.43 -20.63
CA ARG A 5 8.05 10.44 -19.89
C ARG A 5 9.31 9.88 -19.20
N TYR A 6 9.54 8.58 -19.31
CA TYR A 6 10.58 7.86 -18.57
C TYR A 6 11.79 7.45 -19.45
N VAL A 7 11.86 7.91 -20.71
CA VAL A 7 13.02 7.69 -21.56
C VAL A 7 14.07 8.74 -21.26
N LYS A 8 15.22 8.34 -20.75
CA LYS A 8 16.36 9.24 -20.53
C LYS A 8 17.65 8.60 -21.01
N SER A 9 18.33 9.28 -21.89
CA SER A 9 19.73 8.99 -22.31
C SER A 9 20.05 7.50 -22.51
N GLY A 10 19.14 6.76 -23.13
CA GLY A 10 19.33 5.36 -23.46
C GLY A 10 18.93 4.35 -22.39
N VAL A 11 18.57 4.77 -21.16
CA VAL A 11 18.12 3.85 -20.10
C VAL A 11 16.60 3.88 -19.96
N GLU A 12 15.97 2.71 -20.02
CA GLU A 12 14.52 2.55 -20.01
C GLU A 12 14.09 1.56 -18.92
N LEU A 13 12.91 1.81 -18.32
CA LEU A 13 12.29 0.86 -17.41
C LEU A 13 11.45 -0.16 -18.18
N LYS A 14 11.40 -1.39 -17.68
CA LYS A 14 10.53 -2.43 -18.23
C LYS A 14 9.05 -2.04 -18.12
N ALA A 15 8.25 -2.47 -19.08
CA ALA A 15 6.82 -2.15 -19.13
C ALA A 15 6.07 -2.61 -17.89
N ASP A 16 6.30 -3.84 -17.44
CA ASP A 16 5.67 -4.41 -16.26
C ASP A 16 6.03 -3.65 -14.98
N PHE A 17 7.26 -3.15 -14.89
CA PHE A 17 7.71 -2.36 -13.76
C PHE A 17 7.13 -0.93 -13.79
N LEU A 18 6.94 -0.35 -14.98
CA LEU A 18 6.22 0.90 -15.14
C LEU A 18 4.74 0.76 -14.71
N GLU A 19 4.12 -0.36 -15.05
CA GLU A 19 2.76 -0.67 -14.60
C GLU A 19 2.71 -0.80 -13.07
N TYR A 20 3.65 -1.52 -12.45
CA TYR A 20 3.79 -1.59 -11.00
C TYR A 20 3.95 -0.21 -10.35
N LEU A 21 4.75 0.70 -10.91
CA LEU A 21 4.92 2.06 -10.39
C LEU A 21 3.66 2.91 -10.49
N GLU A 22 2.78 2.61 -11.43
CA GLU A 22 1.49 3.31 -11.64
C GLU A 22 0.31 2.60 -10.96
N ASP A 23 0.51 1.41 -10.41
CA ASP A 23 -0.52 0.70 -9.65
C ASP A 23 -0.83 1.41 -8.32
N ASN A 24 -2.09 1.84 -8.14
CA ASN A 24 -2.57 2.45 -6.90
C ASN A 24 -2.94 1.44 -5.82
N GLU A 25 -2.78 0.14 -6.08
CA GLU A 25 -3.02 -1.03 -5.20
C GLU A 25 -4.48 -1.30 -4.81
N ILE A 26 -5.40 -0.37 -4.98
CA ILE A 26 -6.82 -0.50 -4.60
C ILE A 26 -7.79 -0.45 -5.79
N ASP A 27 -7.25 -0.42 -7.03
CA ASP A 27 -8.01 -0.38 -8.28
C ASP A 27 -9.12 0.68 -8.25
N LEU A 28 -8.74 1.91 -7.89
CA LEU A 28 -9.67 3.05 -7.87
C LEU A 28 -10.29 3.27 -9.24
N VAL A 29 -11.60 3.45 -9.25
CA VAL A 29 -12.37 3.74 -10.46
C VAL A 29 -13.00 5.12 -10.35
N SER A 30 -12.88 5.94 -11.39
CA SER A 30 -13.66 7.16 -11.54
C SER A 30 -14.58 7.07 -12.76
N LYS A 31 -15.75 7.69 -12.66
CA LYS A 31 -16.72 7.75 -13.76
C LYS A 31 -16.13 8.40 -15.03
N ALA A 32 -15.20 9.35 -14.83
CA ALA A 32 -14.59 10.10 -15.92
C ALA A 32 -13.47 9.35 -16.67
N LYS A 33 -12.73 8.48 -15.99
CA LYS A 33 -11.49 7.90 -16.53
C LYS A 33 -11.45 6.37 -16.47
N GLY A 34 -12.39 5.73 -15.78
CA GLY A 34 -12.31 4.31 -15.46
C GLY A 34 -11.27 4.01 -14.40
N ILE A 35 -10.47 2.95 -14.56
CA ILE A 35 -9.41 2.56 -13.63
C ILE A 35 -8.33 3.65 -13.58
N LEU A 36 -8.03 4.11 -12.38
CA LEU A 36 -7.07 5.19 -12.14
C LEU A 36 -5.66 4.64 -11.91
N LYS A 37 -4.67 5.41 -12.36
CA LYS A 37 -3.26 5.19 -12.04
C LYS A 37 -2.88 5.92 -10.75
N LEU A 38 -1.79 5.48 -10.11
CA LEU A 38 -1.25 6.19 -8.94
C LEU A 38 -0.98 7.66 -9.25
N SER A 39 -0.42 7.98 -10.41
CA SER A 39 -0.15 9.36 -10.84
C SER A 39 -1.39 10.24 -10.96
N ASP A 40 -2.57 9.67 -11.11
CA ASP A 40 -3.84 10.42 -11.20
C ASP A 40 -4.25 11.00 -9.85
N VAL A 41 -4.00 10.26 -8.77
CA VAL A 41 -4.51 10.59 -7.42
C VAL A 41 -3.43 10.86 -6.39
N PHE A 42 -2.16 10.63 -6.70
CA PHE A 42 -1.09 10.81 -5.72
C PHE A 42 -0.91 12.26 -5.28
N VAL A 43 -0.83 12.46 -3.98
CA VAL A 43 -0.45 13.72 -3.33
C VAL A 43 0.67 13.43 -2.34
N TYR A 44 1.74 14.22 -2.38
CA TYR A 44 2.84 14.09 -1.42
C TYR A 44 2.32 14.22 0.02
N PRO A 45 2.63 13.23 0.89
CA PRO A 45 2.28 13.33 2.30
C PRO A 45 3.09 14.42 3.00
N VAL A 46 2.63 14.83 4.19
CA VAL A 46 3.47 15.62 5.08
C VAL A 46 4.39 14.70 5.83
N LEU A 47 5.68 14.96 5.75
CA LEU A 47 6.68 14.28 6.56
C LEU A 47 7.14 15.18 7.70
N LYS A 48 7.27 14.61 8.90
CA LYS A 48 7.75 15.28 10.10
C LYS A 48 9.08 14.68 10.52
N GLY A 49 10.11 15.51 10.60
CA GLY A 49 11.44 15.11 11.06
C GLY A 49 11.55 15.06 12.59
N GLU A 50 12.42 14.21 13.10
CA GLU A 50 12.87 14.26 14.49
C GLU A 50 13.94 15.33 14.64
N SER A 51 13.79 16.23 15.60
CA SER A 51 14.86 17.15 15.97
C SER A 51 15.68 16.54 17.11
N ILE A 52 16.96 16.32 16.86
CA ILE A 52 17.89 15.73 17.85
C ILE A 52 18.17 16.70 19.02
N SER A 53 17.96 18.00 18.86
CA SER A 53 18.43 19.00 19.84
C SER A 53 17.37 19.87 20.49
N ASN A 54 16.12 19.89 20.04
CA ASN A 54 15.07 20.71 20.67
C ASN A 54 13.66 20.18 20.41
N LYS A 55 12.96 19.72 21.44
CA LYS A 55 11.58 19.21 21.40
C LYS A 55 10.54 20.20 20.83
N LYS A 56 10.87 21.46 20.57
CA LYS A 56 9.91 22.50 20.15
C LYS A 56 9.80 22.77 18.65
N ASN A 57 10.79 22.47 17.83
CA ASN A 57 10.74 22.75 16.38
C ASN A 57 11.00 21.49 15.56
N LYS A 58 9.96 20.71 15.35
CA LYS A 58 10.01 19.57 14.42
C LYS A 58 9.80 20.07 13.00
N ALA A 59 10.79 19.88 12.11
CA ALA A 59 10.68 20.27 10.71
C ALA A 59 9.53 19.53 10.00
N LEU A 60 8.75 20.24 9.20
CA LEU A 60 7.67 19.71 8.38
C LEU A 60 8.00 19.90 6.91
N TYR A 61 7.99 18.80 6.15
CA TYR A 61 8.20 18.76 4.72
C TYR A 61 6.84 18.51 4.06
N LYS A 62 6.31 19.48 3.29
CA LYS A 62 4.90 19.51 2.88
C LYS A 62 4.68 19.33 1.38
N ASN A 63 5.73 19.35 0.60
CA ASN A 63 5.67 19.28 -0.86
C ASN A 63 6.81 18.42 -1.40
N LYS A 64 6.80 18.22 -2.71
CA LYS A 64 7.81 17.43 -3.42
C LYS A 64 9.22 17.98 -3.20
N GLU A 65 9.37 19.28 -3.35
CA GLU A 65 10.66 19.98 -3.31
C GLU A 65 11.32 19.80 -1.94
N ASP A 66 10.58 20.06 -0.87
CA ASP A 66 11.04 19.89 0.52
C ASP A 66 11.49 18.46 0.78
N ILE A 67 10.67 17.47 0.34
CA ILE A 67 10.95 16.05 0.56
C ILE A 67 12.18 15.59 -0.21
N ILE A 68 12.28 15.94 -1.48
CA ILE A 68 13.44 15.60 -2.30
C ILE A 68 14.70 16.27 -1.77
N GLN A 69 14.60 17.52 -1.34
CA GLN A 69 15.74 18.25 -0.78
C GLN A 69 16.26 17.62 0.51
N ILE A 70 15.39 17.27 1.45
CA ILE A 70 15.82 16.61 2.69
C ILE A 70 16.45 15.26 2.42
N ILE A 71 15.89 14.46 1.47
CA ILE A 71 16.45 13.16 1.11
C ILE A 71 17.86 13.33 0.51
N LYS A 72 18.05 14.25 -0.44
CA LYS A 72 19.36 14.53 -1.03
C LYS A 72 20.39 15.01 -0.01
N ASN A 73 19.98 15.88 0.92
CA ASN A 73 20.87 16.44 1.93
C ASN A 73 21.29 15.41 2.98
N LYS A 74 20.39 14.52 3.38
CA LYS A 74 20.64 13.51 4.44
C LYS A 74 21.11 12.18 3.91
N LYS A 75 20.84 11.88 2.63
CA LYS A 75 21.20 10.66 1.89
C LYS A 75 20.55 9.38 2.41
N TYR A 76 20.52 9.14 3.73
CA TYR A 76 19.97 7.94 4.34
C TYR A 76 18.74 8.29 5.17
N ILE A 77 17.59 7.82 4.74
CA ILE A 77 16.28 8.19 5.28
C ILE A 77 15.49 6.95 5.68
N MET A 78 14.91 6.99 6.87
CA MET A 78 13.87 6.06 7.31
C MET A 78 12.54 6.79 7.39
N ILE A 79 11.54 6.33 6.63
CA ILE A 79 10.19 6.88 6.63
C ILE A 79 9.29 5.93 7.39
N SER A 80 8.79 6.35 8.54
CA SER A 80 7.86 5.58 9.35
C SER A 80 6.44 6.12 9.22
N GLY A 81 5.45 5.22 9.19
CA GLY A 81 4.05 5.59 9.12
C GLY A 81 3.14 4.43 9.48
N GLU A 82 1.91 4.72 9.89
CA GLU A 82 0.88 3.71 10.15
C GLU A 82 0.59 2.87 8.90
N LYS A 83 -0.09 1.75 9.10
CA LYS A 83 -0.58 0.93 7.97
C LYS A 83 -1.53 1.77 7.10
N GLU A 84 -1.49 1.60 5.78
CA GLU A 84 -2.35 2.30 4.81
C GLU A 84 -2.17 3.83 4.72
N TYR A 85 -1.08 4.39 5.28
CA TYR A 85 -0.74 5.81 5.19
C TYR A 85 -0.01 6.19 3.89
N GLY A 86 0.10 5.26 2.95
CA GLY A 86 0.66 5.51 1.61
C GLY A 86 2.19 5.47 1.55
N LYS A 87 2.86 4.67 2.41
CA LYS A 87 4.32 4.46 2.35
C LYS A 87 4.77 3.97 0.98
N THR A 88 4.21 2.87 0.50
CA THR A 88 4.52 2.29 -0.82
C THR A 88 4.22 3.27 -1.96
N ALA A 89 3.09 3.98 -1.90
CA ALA A 89 2.75 5.00 -2.89
C ALA A 89 3.79 6.15 -2.94
N LEU A 90 4.29 6.58 -1.77
CA LEU A 90 5.37 7.56 -1.69
C LEU A 90 6.66 7.01 -2.29
N LEU A 91 7.04 5.77 -2.00
CA LEU A 91 8.26 5.16 -2.57
C LEU A 91 8.18 5.02 -4.09
N LYS A 92 7.04 4.56 -4.63
CA LYS A 92 6.79 4.50 -6.09
C LYS A 92 6.95 5.88 -6.74
N GLN A 93 6.43 6.93 -6.09
CA GLN A 93 6.58 8.29 -6.59
C GLN A 93 8.03 8.80 -6.47
N LEU A 94 8.71 8.54 -5.36
CA LEU A 94 10.13 8.89 -5.18
C LEU A 94 11.01 8.20 -6.23
N TYR A 95 10.73 6.93 -6.53
CA TYR A 95 11.42 6.21 -7.62
C TYR A 95 11.32 6.96 -8.94
N LYS A 96 10.08 7.34 -9.36
CA LYS A 96 9.84 8.11 -10.58
C LYS A 96 10.56 9.46 -10.56
N ASP A 97 10.58 10.14 -9.42
CA ASP A 97 11.24 11.43 -9.29
C ASP A 97 12.76 11.32 -9.40
N PHE A 98 13.37 10.35 -8.74
CA PHE A 98 14.82 10.11 -8.84
C PHE A 98 15.22 9.68 -10.25
N PHE A 99 14.46 8.79 -10.87
CA PHE A 99 14.67 8.42 -12.26
C PHE A 99 14.61 9.63 -13.20
N ASN A 100 13.63 10.51 -12.98
CA ASN A 100 13.53 11.78 -13.71
C ASN A 100 14.69 12.76 -13.47
N MET A 101 15.39 12.63 -12.34
CA MET A 101 16.59 13.41 -12.00
C MET A 101 17.89 12.79 -12.55
N LYS A 102 17.80 11.77 -13.44
CA LYS A 102 18.95 11.04 -13.99
C LYS A 102 19.75 10.26 -12.94
N LEU A 103 19.08 9.86 -11.85
CA LEU A 103 19.59 8.87 -10.93
C LEU A 103 19.07 7.49 -11.34
N TYR A 104 19.68 6.46 -10.81
CA TYR A 104 19.31 5.06 -11.07
C TYR A 104 18.71 4.43 -9.81
N PRO A 105 17.42 4.62 -9.57
CA PRO A 105 16.75 4.02 -8.42
C PRO A 105 16.54 2.53 -8.64
N VAL A 106 16.66 1.75 -7.58
CA VAL A 106 16.20 0.36 -7.48
C VAL A 106 15.24 0.23 -6.33
N MET A 107 14.11 -0.44 -6.56
CA MET A 107 13.13 -0.75 -5.51
C MET A 107 13.30 -2.20 -5.11
N VAL A 108 13.53 -2.42 -3.83
CA VAL A 108 13.81 -3.73 -3.24
C VAL A 108 12.74 -4.05 -2.21
N ASP A 109 12.17 -5.24 -2.26
CA ASP A 109 11.38 -5.76 -1.16
C ASP A 109 12.33 -6.24 -0.05
N ALA A 110 12.07 -5.86 1.20
CA ALA A 110 12.93 -6.20 2.32
C ALA A 110 13.10 -7.71 2.50
N THR A 111 12.10 -8.50 2.12
CA THR A 111 12.13 -9.98 2.21
C THR A 111 13.13 -10.63 1.25
N GLU A 112 13.59 -9.89 0.24
CA GLU A 112 14.62 -10.34 -0.69
C GLU A 112 16.04 -10.20 -0.14
N LEU A 113 16.22 -9.42 0.93
CA LEU A 113 17.52 -9.16 1.55
C LEU A 113 17.85 -10.22 2.61
N ARG A 114 18.27 -11.40 2.16
CA ARG A 114 18.52 -12.57 3.04
C ARG A 114 19.99 -12.81 3.38
N THR A 115 20.90 -12.08 2.75
CA THR A 115 22.34 -12.21 2.93
C THR A 115 22.96 -10.86 3.27
N GLY A 116 24.07 -10.87 3.97
CA GLY A 116 24.90 -9.67 4.24
C GLY A 116 26.31 -9.81 3.68
N GLU A 117 26.56 -10.85 2.90
CA GLU A 117 27.84 -11.01 2.20
C GLU A 117 27.89 -10.13 0.97
N GLY A 118 28.98 -9.34 0.84
CA GLY A 118 29.05 -8.27 -0.14
C GLY A 118 28.80 -8.70 -1.58
N ASP A 119 29.38 -9.82 -1.99
CA ASP A 119 29.26 -10.31 -3.38
C ASP A 119 27.87 -10.89 -3.67
N GLU A 120 27.26 -11.63 -2.72
CA GLU A 120 25.91 -12.15 -2.87
C GLU A 120 24.88 -11.00 -2.92
N LEU A 121 25.04 -10.01 -2.07
CA LEU A 121 24.17 -8.86 -2.02
C LEU A 121 24.30 -7.98 -3.27
N ASN A 122 25.56 -7.81 -3.81
CA ASN A 122 25.80 -7.19 -5.09
C ASN A 122 25.05 -7.89 -6.23
N ASN A 123 25.18 -9.22 -6.29
CA ASN A 123 24.53 -10.02 -7.32
C ASN A 123 23.01 -9.91 -7.23
N LYS A 124 22.45 -10.02 -6.01
CA LYS A 124 21.01 -9.92 -5.79
C LYS A 124 20.46 -8.55 -6.20
N ILE A 125 21.14 -7.48 -5.83
CA ILE A 125 20.73 -6.12 -6.21
C ILE A 125 20.86 -5.92 -7.75
N ALA A 126 21.89 -6.45 -8.38
CA ALA A 126 22.02 -6.38 -9.82
C ALA A 126 20.87 -7.12 -10.54
N GLU A 127 20.48 -8.31 -10.07
CA GLU A 127 19.30 -9.02 -10.57
C GLU A 127 18.02 -8.19 -10.45
N ILE A 128 17.83 -7.49 -9.33
CA ILE A 128 16.65 -6.62 -9.15
C ILE A 128 16.69 -5.43 -10.12
N TYR A 129 17.87 -4.85 -10.37
CA TYR A 129 18.01 -3.83 -11.43
C TYR A 129 17.62 -4.37 -12.80
N GLU A 130 18.12 -5.56 -13.18
CA GLU A 130 17.78 -6.21 -14.44
C GLU A 130 16.28 -6.54 -14.57
N GLN A 131 15.59 -6.76 -13.45
CA GLN A 131 14.12 -6.92 -13.44
C GLN A 131 13.39 -5.60 -13.70
N GLN A 132 13.96 -4.46 -13.31
CA GLN A 132 13.31 -3.15 -13.40
C GLN A 132 13.69 -2.37 -14.65
N TYR A 133 14.88 -2.60 -15.20
CA TYR A 133 15.41 -1.91 -16.38
C TYR A 133 15.46 -2.82 -17.60
N SER A 134 15.19 -2.26 -18.79
CA SER A 134 15.17 -3.05 -20.04
C SER A 134 16.54 -3.18 -20.70
N ASN A 135 17.42 -2.21 -20.46
CA ASN A 135 18.69 -2.06 -21.17
C ASN A 135 19.84 -1.64 -20.24
N LEU A 136 19.90 -2.21 -19.06
CA LEU A 136 20.96 -2.00 -18.08
C LEU A 136 21.50 -3.38 -17.67
N GLU A 137 22.75 -3.63 -18.02
CA GLU A 137 23.41 -4.91 -17.75
C GLU A 137 24.09 -4.92 -16.37
N LYS A 138 24.28 -6.09 -15.80
CA LYS A 138 24.86 -6.30 -14.48
C LYS A 138 26.23 -5.63 -14.32
N GLU A 139 27.07 -5.74 -15.33
CA GLU A 139 28.42 -5.15 -15.35
C GLU A 139 28.36 -3.63 -15.27
N GLU A 140 27.43 -3.01 -15.97
CA GLU A 140 27.21 -1.55 -15.93
C GLU A 140 26.72 -1.10 -14.56
N ILE A 141 25.81 -1.87 -13.94
CA ILE A 141 25.28 -1.59 -12.59
C ILE A 141 26.40 -1.63 -11.55
N LEU A 142 27.27 -2.65 -11.63
CA LEU A 142 28.36 -2.84 -10.68
C LEU A 142 29.43 -1.74 -10.80
N GLN A 143 29.66 -1.21 -12.02
CA GLN A 143 30.65 -0.15 -12.31
C GLN A 143 30.08 1.26 -12.12
N MET A 144 28.75 1.40 -11.96
CA MET A 144 28.10 2.70 -11.82
C MET A 144 28.54 3.42 -10.54
N GLU A 145 28.77 4.74 -10.67
CA GLU A 145 29.08 5.63 -9.54
C GLU A 145 28.03 5.54 -8.42
N GLU A 146 28.48 5.42 -7.18
CA GLU A 146 27.58 5.23 -6.02
C GLU A 146 26.63 6.40 -5.85
N GLU A 147 27.06 7.63 -6.14
CA GLU A 147 26.25 8.86 -6.06
C GLU A 147 25.07 8.86 -7.01
N LYS A 148 25.12 8.10 -8.09
CA LYS A 148 24.02 7.96 -9.06
C LYS A 148 23.02 6.90 -8.65
N LYS A 149 23.38 5.98 -7.78
CA LYS A 149 22.54 4.87 -7.33
C LYS A 149 21.63 5.28 -6.17
N VAL A 150 20.36 4.93 -6.26
CA VAL A 150 19.37 5.11 -5.17
C VAL A 150 18.75 3.77 -4.82
N CYS A 151 18.84 3.37 -3.56
CA CYS A 151 18.17 2.18 -3.06
C CYS A 151 16.91 2.57 -2.29
N ILE A 152 15.78 2.01 -2.69
CA ILE A 152 14.48 2.23 -2.07
C ILE A 152 13.98 0.87 -1.55
N ILE A 153 13.74 0.76 -0.25
CA ILE A 153 13.31 -0.50 0.37
C ILE A 153 11.98 -0.29 1.07
N ASP A 154 10.98 -1.06 0.66
CA ASP A 154 9.67 -1.07 1.30
C ASP A 154 9.58 -2.13 2.40
N ASN A 155 8.77 -1.84 3.43
CA ASN A 155 8.45 -2.73 4.55
C ASN A 155 9.69 -3.34 5.22
N PHE A 156 10.67 -2.51 5.58
CA PHE A 156 11.94 -2.97 6.12
C PHE A 156 11.80 -3.78 7.41
N GLU A 157 10.70 -3.63 8.14
CA GLU A 157 10.34 -4.45 9.30
C GLU A 157 10.02 -5.91 8.95
N GLU A 158 9.76 -6.22 7.69
CA GLU A 158 9.48 -7.59 7.21
C GLU A 158 10.77 -8.37 6.87
N ILE A 159 11.95 -7.77 7.09
CA ILE A 159 13.23 -8.45 6.87
C ILE A 159 13.42 -9.61 7.84
N VAL A 160 13.58 -10.83 7.30
CA VAL A 160 13.66 -12.08 8.09
C VAL A 160 15.13 -12.51 8.23
N VAL A 161 15.91 -11.74 8.97
CA VAL A 161 17.32 -12.06 9.25
C VAL A 161 17.69 -11.62 10.66
N SER A 162 18.86 -12.08 11.16
CA SER A 162 19.33 -11.66 12.48
C SER A 162 19.70 -10.17 12.51
N ASP A 163 19.56 -9.53 13.67
CA ASP A 163 19.92 -8.12 13.88
C ASP A 163 21.34 -7.76 13.43
N LYS A 164 22.31 -8.69 13.65
CA LYS A 164 23.70 -8.50 13.20
C LYS A 164 23.78 -8.46 11.67
N LEU A 165 22.96 -9.25 11.01
CA LEU A 165 22.91 -9.29 9.55
C LEU A 165 22.24 -8.02 9.01
N ILE A 166 21.20 -7.53 9.66
CA ILE A 166 20.59 -6.23 9.34
C ILE A 166 21.66 -5.12 9.36
N LYS A 167 22.52 -5.07 10.36
CA LYS A 167 23.60 -4.08 10.43
C LYS A 167 24.57 -4.20 9.24
N LYS A 168 24.92 -5.44 8.83
CA LYS A 168 25.79 -5.67 7.66
C LYS A 168 25.12 -5.19 6.37
N ILE A 169 23.83 -5.54 6.17
CA ILE A 169 23.05 -5.10 5.00
C ILE A 169 22.99 -3.57 4.94
N LEU A 170 22.62 -2.91 6.04
CA LEU A 170 22.54 -1.45 6.10
C LEU A 170 23.90 -0.79 5.84
N HIS A 171 24.98 -1.36 6.37
CA HIS A 171 26.33 -0.87 6.13
C HIS A 171 26.70 -0.99 4.65
N TYR A 172 26.43 -2.15 4.04
CA TYR A 172 26.63 -2.35 2.61
C TYR A 172 25.85 -1.32 1.77
N LEU A 173 24.57 -1.16 2.04
CA LEU A 173 23.72 -0.22 1.31
C LEU A 173 24.22 1.22 1.42
N THR A 174 24.63 1.65 2.61
CA THR A 174 25.17 3.02 2.81
C THR A 174 26.57 3.22 2.22
N CYS A 175 27.28 2.15 1.88
CA CYS A 175 28.54 2.21 1.15
C CYS A 175 28.38 2.17 -0.36
N LYS A 176 27.32 1.53 -0.86
CA LYS A 176 27.14 1.25 -2.30
C LYS A 176 26.12 2.15 -2.98
N PHE A 177 25.37 2.95 -2.23
CA PHE A 177 24.33 3.84 -2.74
C PHE A 177 24.52 5.26 -2.23
N GLY A 178 24.40 6.23 -3.12
CA GLY A 178 24.41 7.65 -2.77
C GLY A 178 23.20 8.06 -1.93
N ILE A 179 22.07 7.39 -2.16
CA ILE A 179 20.82 7.61 -1.41
C ILE A 179 20.22 6.25 -1.04
N VAL A 180 19.78 6.12 0.22
CA VAL A 180 19.02 4.96 0.70
C VAL A 180 17.76 5.46 1.39
N VAL A 181 16.60 4.99 0.93
CA VAL A 181 15.29 5.29 1.54
C VAL A 181 14.65 3.98 1.96
N ILE A 182 14.36 3.83 3.24
CA ILE A 182 13.66 2.66 3.78
C ILE A 182 12.33 3.09 4.40
N THR A 183 11.29 2.25 4.29
CA THR A 183 10.04 2.45 5.03
C THR A 183 9.89 1.43 6.13
N SER A 184 9.18 1.82 7.18
CA SER A 184 8.80 0.93 8.28
C SER A 184 7.41 1.29 8.84
N ASN A 185 6.76 0.31 9.48
CA ASN A 185 5.50 0.53 10.17
C ASN A 185 5.77 1.13 11.56
N LEU A 186 4.93 2.12 11.98
CA LEU A 186 5.03 2.74 13.31
C LEU A 186 4.70 1.77 14.44
N GLN A 187 3.69 0.89 14.24
CA GLN A 187 3.29 -0.10 15.25
C GLN A 187 4.37 -1.14 15.51
N ASN A 188 5.14 -1.44 14.46
CA ASN A 188 6.31 -2.30 14.51
C ASN A 188 7.55 -1.41 14.41
N ASP A 189 7.74 -0.47 15.35
CA ASP A 189 8.95 0.37 15.34
C ASP A 189 10.19 -0.52 15.22
N LEU A 190 10.86 -0.43 14.08
CA LEU A 190 12.04 -1.24 13.77
C LEU A 190 13.05 -1.22 14.94
N LEU A 191 13.20 -0.07 15.59
CA LEU A 191 14.06 0.06 16.76
C LEU A 191 13.52 -0.71 17.97
N GLY A 192 12.22 -0.90 18.10
CA GLY A 192 11.61 -1.71 19.15
C GLY A 192 11.85 -3.22 18.96
N PHE A 193 11.91 -3.69 17.71
CA PHE A 193 12.15 -5.10 17.37
C PHE A 193 13.63 -5.49 17.48
N LEU A 194 14.53 -4.57 17.13
CA LEU A 194 15.95 -4.85 17.20
C LEU A 194 16.40 -5.06 18.65
N LYS A 195 16.92 -6.23 18.95
CA LYS A 195 17.49 -6.56 20.25
C LYS A 195 18.96 -6.14 20.36
N ASN A 196 19.65 -6.05 19.23
CA ASN A 196 21.06 -5.71 19.19
C ASN A 196 21.27 -4.19 19.29
N VAL A 197 21.91 -3.74 20.37
CA VAL A 197 22.18 -2.33 20.68
C VAL A 197 23.00 -1.66 19.58
N GLU A 198 24.01 -2.33 19.05
CA GLU A 198 24.87 -1.77 18.00
C GLU A 198 24.12 -1.51 16.69
N THR A 199 23.16 -2.36 16.35
CA THR A 199 22.31 -2.18 15.15
C THR A 199 21.37 -0.99 15.32
N LYS A 200 20.80 -0.82 16.52
CA LYS A 200 20.00 0.36 16.87
C LYS A 200 20.80 1.65 16.75
N GLU A 201 21.95 1.68 17.41
CA GLU A 201 22.84 2.85 17.35
C GLU A 201 23.29 3.19 15.92
N TYR A 202 23.55 2.16 15.11
CA TYR A 202 23.92 2.37 13.71
C TYR A 202 22.79 3.06 12.95
N LEU A 203 21.55 2.56 13.09
CA LEU A 203 20.36 3.17 12.47
C LEU A 203 20.16 4.61 12.95
N GLU A 204 20.18 4.85 14.25
CA GLU A 204 19.97 6.18 14.82
C GLU A 204 21.04 7.20 14.40
N LYS A 205 22.28 6.77 14.24
CA LYS A 205 23.40 7.66 13.84
C LYS A 205 23.43 7.92 12.33
N LYS A 206 23.05 6.93 11.52
CA LYS A 206 23.19 7.00 10.05
C LYS A 206 21.92 7.46 9.35
N PHE A 207 20.74 7.06 9.84
CA PHE A 207 19.48 7.34 9.17
C PHE A 207 18.73 8.50 9.83
N THR A 208 18.28 9.43 9.00
CA THR A 208 17.36 10.47 9.44
C THR A 208 15.93 9.92 9.42
N ARG A 209 15.24 10.01 10.54
CA ARG A 209 13.87 9.50 10.67
C ARG A 209 12.84 10.58 10.29
N LEU A 210 11.94 10.21 9.40
CA LEU A 210 10.81 11.02 8.99
C LEU A 210 9.52 10.23 9.26
N TYR A 211 8.47 10.93 9.70
CA TYR A 211 7.19 10.32 10.04
C TYR A 211 6.09 10.86 9.13
N ILE A 212 5.37 9.96 8.46
CA ILE A 212 4.18 10.35 7.71
C ILE A 212 3.12 10.84 8.68
N GLN A 213 2.57 12.01 8.40
CA GLN A 213 1.53 12.62 9.21
C GLN A 213 0.14 12.27 8.67
N ASP A 214 -0.86 12.35 9.56
CA ASP A 214 -2.26 12.17 9.19
C ASP A 214 -2.68 13.01 8.00
N LEU A 215 -3.64 12.53 7.24
CA LEU A 215 -4.23 13.22 6.10
C LEU A 215 -4.99 14.48 6.54
N LYS A 216 -4.28 15.61 6.57
CA LYS A 216 -4.83 16.91 6.99
C LYS A 216 -5.75 17.53 5.93
N ASN A 217 -6.59 18.48 6.32
CA ASN A 217 -7.61 19.08 5.45
C ASN A 217 -7.06 19.64 4.14
N TYR A 218 -5.89 20.30 4.13
CA TYR A 218 -5.30 20.81 2.91
C TYR A 218 -4.86 19.72 1.93
N MET A 219 -4.43 18.54 2.45
CA MET A 219 -4.11 17.38 1.61
C MET A 219 -5.38 16.74 1.04
N ARG A 220 -6.43 16.62 1.87
CA ARG A 220 -7.75 16.17 1.40
C ARG A 220 -8.28 17.04 0.28
N ARG A 221 -8.13 18.37 0.42
CA ARG A 221 -8.49 19.30 -0.64
C ARG A 221 -7.66 19.08 -1.91
N LYS A 222 -6.36 18.84 -1.81
CA LYS A 222 -5.52 18.48 -2.97
C LYS A 222 -5.97 17.19 -3.64
N LEU A 223 -6.33 16.17 -2.89
CA LEU A 223 -6.88 14.92 -3.43
C LEU A 223 -8.20 15.16 -4.17
N VAL A 224 -9.13 15.92 -3.57
CA VAL A 224 -10.40 16.30 -4.22
C VAL A 224 -10.15 17.11 -5.49
N SER A 225 -9.24 18.08 -5.44
CA SER A 225 -8.88 18.89 -6.62
C SER A 225 -8.38 18.02 -7.77
N ARG A 226 -7.45 17.09 -7.49
CA ARG A 226 -6.96 16.15 -8.52
C ARG A 226 -8.07 15.26 -9.05
N TRP A 227 -8.95 14.78 -8.19
CA TRP A 227 -10.09 13.97 -8.58
C TRP A 227 -11.04 14.71 -9.53
N LEU A 228 -11.40 15.94 -9.20
CA LEU A 228 -12.30 16.76 -10.03
C LEU A 228 -11.68 17.09 -11.40
N LEU A 229 -10.36 17.26 -11.47
CA LEU A 229 -9.65 17.48 -12.74
C LEU A 229 -9.62 16.25 -13.65
N LEU A 230 -9.92 15.04 -13.16
CA LEU A 230 -10.07 13.86 -14.00
C LEU A 230 -11.28 13.99 -14.95
N SER A 231 -12.33 14.68 -14.52
CA SER A 231 -13.55 14.86 -15.29
C SER A 231 -13.45 15.99 -16.33
N ASN A 232 -12.59 16.98 -16.08
CA ASN A 232 -12.42 18.13 -16.96
C ASN A 232 -11.02 18.74 -16.78
N GLU A 233 -10.10 18.29 -17.65
CA GLU A 233 -8.69 18.78 -17.61
C GLU A 233 -8.56 20.26 -17.97
N GLU A 234 -9.59 20.87 -18.60
CA GLU A 234 -9.60 22.29 -19.00
C GLU A 234 -10.10 23.20 -17.87
N GLN A 235 -10.62 22.65 -16.77
CA GLN A 235 -11.05 23.45 -15.63
C GLN A 235 -9.87 24.21 -15.03
N ASN A 236 -10.07 25.52 -14.81
CA ASN A 236 -9.05 26.35 -14.15
C ASN A 236 -9.04 26.08 -12.64
N PRO A 237 -7.98 25.44 -12.09
CA PRO A 237 -7.90 25.11 -10.66
C PRO A 237 -7.85 26.34 -9.74
N GLU A 238 -7.57 27.53 -10.30
CA GLU A 238 -7.48 28.78 -9.55
C GLU A 238 -8.79 29.59 -9.56
N SER A 239 -9.82 29.10 -10.29
CA SER A 239 -11.11 29.79 -10.36
C SER A 239 -11.90 29.65 -9.05
N GLN A 240 -12.73 30.65 -8.75
CA GLN A 240 -13.63 30.61 -7.60
C GLN A 240 -14.67 29.49 -7.72
N GLU A 241 -15.13 29.20 -8.93
CA GLU A 241 -16.08 28.12 -9.22
C GLU A 241 -15.47 26.76 -8.89
N PHE A 242 -14.23 26.53 -9.30
CA PHE A 242 -13.53 25.29 -8.97
C PHE A 242 -13.31 25.13 -7.45
N ASP A 243 -13.02 26.24 -6.76
CA ASP A 243 -12.89 26.24 -5.31
C ASP A 243 -14.20 25.85 -4.61
N VAL A 244 -15.34 26.34 -5.11
CA VAL A 244 -16.68 25.95 -4.60
C VAL A 244 -16.92 24.45 -4.84
N LEU A 245 -16.61 23.94 -6.04
CA LEU A 245 -16.73 22.50 -6.34
C LEU A 245 -15.87 21.65 -5.38
N CYS A 246 -14.62 22.04 -5.17
CA CYS A 246 -13.73 21.37 -4.23
C CYS A 246 -14.28 21.36 -2.80
N ARG A 247 -14.79 22.49 -2.32
CA ARG A 247 -15.39 22.58 -0.97
C ARG A 247 -16.62 21.70 -0.82
N ASN A 248 -17.51 21.72 -1.83
CA ASN A 248 -18.74 20.91 -1.82
C ASN A 248 -18.41 19.40 -1.81
N LYS A 249 -17.51 18.95 -2.71
CA LYS A 249 -17.10 17.55 -2.77
C LYS A 249 -16.39 17.13 -1.48
N LEU A 250 -15.51 17.98 -0.93
CA LEU A 250 -14.85 17.73 0.34
C LEU A 250 -15.86 17.59 1.50
N ALA A 251 -16.88 18.45 1.56
CA ALA A 251 -17.94 18.39 2.55
C ALA A 251 -18.75 17.08 2.44
N GLN A 252 -19.05 16.63 1.22
CA GLN A 252 -19.71 15.33 0.98
C GLN A 252 -18.87 14.18 1.53
N VAL A 253 -17.59 14.10 1.17
CA VAL A 253 -16.67 13.06 1.67
C VAL A 253 -16.59 13.10 3.21
N GLN A 254 -16.43 14.29 3.78
CA GLN A 254 -16.34 14.47 5.23
C GLN A 254 -17.62 14.08 5.95
N SER A 255 -18.81 14.31 5.38
CA SER A 255 -20.08 13.90 5.97
C SER A 255 -20.17 12.38 6.08
N VAL A 256 -19.74 11.67 5.04
CA VAL A 256 -19.64 10.20 5.05
C VAL A 256 -18.62 9.73 6.08
N MET A 257 -17.44 10.36 6.14
CA MET A 257 -16.36 9.95 7.04
C MET A 257 -16.57 10.33 8.53
N LYS A 258 -17.52 11.19 8.85
CA LYS A 258 -17.82 11.61 10.24
C LYS A 258 -18.46 10.53 11.11
N THR A 259 -18.95 9.47 10.53
CA THR A 259 -19.66 8.39 11.24
C THR A 259 -18.77 7.55 12.16
N GLY A 260 -17.53 7.92 12.37
CA GLY A 260 -16.66 7.43 13.46
C GLY A 260 -15.84 6.18 13.16
N PHE A 261 -16.10 5.51 12.05
CA PHE A 261 -15.48 4.22 11.72
C PHE A 261 -14.33 4.29 10.69
N PHE A 262 -14.05 5.46 10.09
CA PHE A 262 -12.94 5.62 9.15
C PHE A 262 -11.65 6.01 9.88
N ASN A 263 -10.57 5.27 9.64
CA ASN A 263 -9.24 5.58 10.18
C ASN A 263 -8.63 6.86 9.58
N LYS A 264 -9.36 7.55 8.69
CA LYS A 264 -8.94 8.80 8.03
C LYS A 264 -7.65 8.64 7.21
N THR A 265 -7.39 7.42 6.73
CA THR A 265 -6.25 7.13 5.86
C THR A 265 -6.46 7.70 4.45
N PRO A 266 -5.39 7.91 3.67
CA PRO A 266 -5.51 8.30 2.26
C PRO A 266 -6.32 7.30 1.43
N ILE A 267 -6.16 6.00 1.69
CA ILE A 267 -6.88 4.92 1.01
C ILE A 267 -8.38 5.06 1.24
N GLU A 268 -8.82 5.15 2.49
CA GLU A 268 -10.24 5.28 2.82
C GLU A 268 -10.85 6.56 2.23
N PHE A 269 -10.11 7.66 2.24
CA PHE A 269 -10.55 8.90 1.63
C PHE A 269 -10.79 8.76 0.12
N LEU A 270 -9.87 8.09 -0.58
CA LEU A 270 -9.98 7.84 -2.02
C LEU A 270 -11.10 6.84 -2.35
N LEU A 271 -11.29 5.81 -1.53
CA LEU A 271 -12.41 4.88 -1.68
C LEU A 271 -13.76 5.57 -1.54
N VAL A 272 -13.91 6.49 -0.58
CA VAL A 272 -15.13 7.29 -0.45
C VAL A 272 -15.32 8.24 -1.64
N LEU A 273 -14.25 8.84 -2.15
CA LEU A 273 -14.32 9.65 -3.40
C LEU A 273 -14.79 8.81 -4.58
N SER A 274 -14.19 7.63 -4.78
CA SER A 274 -14.57 6.70 -5.85
C SER A 274 -16.03 6.29 -5.72
N TYR A 275 -16.46 5.92 -4.52
CA TYR A 275 -17.85 5.57 -4.26
C TYR A 275 -18.83 6.72 -4.61
N LEU A 276 -18.56 7.95 -4.11
CA LEU A 276 -19.40 9.11 -4.36
C LEU A 276 -19.43 9.56 -5.84
N ASP A 277 -18.47 9.12 -6.62
CA ASP A 277 -18.40 9.40 -8.06
C ASP A 277 -19.22 8.41 -8.88
N ASN A 278 -19.19 7.13 -8.51
CA ASN A 278 -19.82 6.05 -9.27
C ASN A 278 -21.26 5.79 -8.88
N TYR A 279 -21.68 6.09 -7.65
CA TYR A 279 -23.01 5.81 -7.12
C TYR A 279 -23.77 7.10 -6.80
N GLU A 280 -24.36 7.75 -7.82
CA GLU A 280 -25.03 9.06 -7.73
C GLU A 280 -26.33 9.07 -6.90
N LYS A 281 -26.97 7.93 -6.67
CA LYS A 281 -28.24 7.85 -5.92
C LYS A 281 -28.02 7.29 -4.54
N MET A 282 -27.49 8.11 -3.64
CA MET A 282 -27.58 7.81 -2.21
C MET A 282 -28.99 8.11 -1.72
N ASN A 283 -29.73 7.07 -1.35
CA ASN A 283 -30.78 7.22 -0.37
C ASN A 283 -30.08 7.58 0.96
N THR A 284 -30.29 8.80 1.46
CA THR A 284 -29.60 9.38 2.64
C THR A 284 -29.75 8.55 3.92
N ASP A 285 -30.70 7.60 3.93
CA ASP A 285 -30.93 6.67 5.03
C ASP A 285 -29.94 5.50 5.11
N TYR A 286 -29.17 5.24 4.03
CA TYR A 286 -28.14 4.19 3.96
C TYR A 286 -26.72 4.75 4.10
N SER A 287 -26.49 5.80 4.86
CA SER A 287 -25.18 6.30 5.25
C SER A 287 -24.40 5.32 6.14
N ARG A 288 -24.69 4.02 6.00
CA ARG A 288 -23.99 2.97 6.73
C ARG A 288 -22.69 2.67 6.00
N TYR A 289 -21.63 2.98 6.65
CA TYR A 289 -20.26 2.65 6.41
C TYR A 289 -20.03 1.27 5.76
N SER A 290 -20.70 0.24 6.31
CA SER A 290 -20.69 -1.11 5.77
C SER A 290 -21.13 -1.17 4.29
N TYR A 291 -22.04 -0.29 3.87
CA TYR A 291 -22.56 -0.28 2.52
C TYR A 291 -21.52 0.18 1.47
N ILE A 292 -20.66 1.15 1.82
CA ILE A 292 -19.57 1.59 0.92
C ILE A 292 -18.60 0.44 0.68
N TYR A 293 -18.16 -0.20 1.75
CA TYR A 293 -17.28 -1.36 1.62
C TYR A 293 -17.97 -2.54 0.93
N GLU A 294 -19.26 -2.74 1.22
CA GLU A 294 -20.06 -3.77 0.56
C GLU A 294 -20.10 -3.55 -0.95
N CYS A 295 -20.40 -2.35 -1.43
CA CYS A 295 -20.40 -2.02 -2.86
C CYS A 295 -19.01 -2.29 -3.49
N LEU A 296 -17.95 -1.79 -2.88
CA LEU A 296 -16.58 -1.95 -3.39
C LEU A 296 -16.14 -3.42 -3.42
N ILE A 297 -16.54 -4.21 -2.40
CA ILE A 297 -16.22 -5.64 -2.33
C ILE A 297 -17.07 -6.44 -3.33
N LEU A 298 -18.36 -6.13 -3.45
CA LEU A 298 -19.25 -6.79 -4.40
C LEU A 298 -18.83 -6.52 -5.84
N ASP A 299 -18.38 -5.30 -6.17
CA ASP A 299 -17.83 -4.99 -7.48
C ASP A 299 -16.63 -5.87 -7.81
N LYS A 300 -15.69 -6.04 -6.85
CA LYS A 300 -14.55 -6.96 -7.05
C LYS A 300 -14.97 -8.41 -7.17
N ILE A 301 -15.91 -8.87 -6.38
CA ILE A 301 -16.42 -10.25 -6.47
C ILE A 301 -17.12 -10.46 -7.84
N ASN A 302 -17.90 -9.50 -8.30
CA ASN A 302 -18.54 -9.56 -9.62
C ASN A 302 -17.51 -9.58 -10.76
N GLU A 303 -16.40 -8.84 -10.61
CA GLU A 303 -15.30 -8.86 -11.57
C GLU A 303 -14.61 -10.24 -11.61
N ILE A 304 -14.34 -10.84 -10.46
CA ILE A 304 -13.74 -12.19 -10.36
C ILE A 304 -14.64 -13.25 -10.99
N SER A 305 -15.95 -13.16 -10.76
CA SER A 305 -16.96 -14.11 -11.24
C SER A 305 -17.43 -13.83 -12.67
N ASN A 306 -16.90 -12.80 -13.35
CA ASN A 306 -17.37 -12.34 -14.65
C ASN A 306 -18.91 -12.14 -14.71
N GLY A 307 -19.51 -11.74 -13.58
CA GLY A 307 -20.95 -11.52 -13.44
C GLY A 307 -21.80 -12.78 -13.22
N ASP A 308 -21.19 -13.95 -13.04
CA ASP A 308 -21.92 -15.17 -12.64
C ASP A 308 -22.29 -15.08 -11.15
N THR A 309 -23.59 -15.07 -10.86
CA THR A 309 -24.12 -14.91 -9.50
C THR A 309 -23.81 -16.10 -8.59
N ASN A 310 -23.71 -17.31 -9.14
CA ASN A 310 -23.37 -18.51 -8.36
C ASN A 310 -21.89 -18.47 -7.97
N GLU A 311 -21.04 -18.10 -8.91
CA GLU A 311 -19.60 -17.96 -8.67
C GLU A 311 -19.32 -16.79 -7.70
N ALA A 312 -20.03 -15.67 -7.84
CA ALA A 312 -19.95 -14.55 -6.90
C ALA A 312 -20.34 -14.97 -5.47
N THR A 313 -21.40 -15.76 -5.32
CA THR A 313 -21.84 -16.31 -4.03
C THR A 313 -20.79 -17.27 -3.45
N MET A 314 -20.19 -18.10 -4.28
CA MET A 314 -19.09 -18.99 -3.90
C MET A 314 -17.91 -18.20 -3.32
N TYR A 315 -17.39 -17.22 -4.06
CA TYR A 315 -16.26 -16.40 -3.60
C TYR A 315 -16.58 -15.67 -2.29
N LYS A 316 -17.76 -15.07 -2.19
CA LYS A 316 -18.22 -14.40 -0.99
C LYS A 316 -18.23 -15.35 0.22
N THR A 317 -18.82 -16.54 0.08
CA THR A 317 -18.94 -17.52 1.17
C THR A 317 -17.56 -18.04 1.61
N ILE A 318 -16.67 -18.34 0.66
CA ILE A 318 -15.29 -18.75 0.95
C ILE A 318 -14.54 -17.66 1.73
N LEU A 319 -14.65 -16.40 1.31
CA LEU A 319 -13.99 -15.27 1.97
C LEU A 319 -14.56 -15.00 3.36
N GLU A 320 -15.87 -15.14 3.56
CA GLU A 320 -16.52 -15.06 4.87
C GLU A 320 -16.00 -16.15 5.83
N GLN A 321 -15.93 -17.40 5.37
CA GLN A 321 -15.39 -18.52 6.15
C GLN A 321 -13.91 -18.33 6.46
N LEU A 322 -13.12 -17.92 5.47
CA LEU A 322 -11.69 -17.66 5.62
C LEU A 322 -11.41 -16.59 6.67
N ALA A 323 -12.08 -15.44 6.54
CA ALA A 323 -11.93 -14.32 7.47
C ALA A 323 -12.34 -14.69 8.90
N PHE A 324 -13.45 -15.42 9.04
CA PHE A 324 -13.95 -15.84 10.34
C PHE A 324 -13.02 -16.86 11.01
N ARG A 325 -12.47 -17.85 10.29
CA ARG A 325 -11.52 -18.81 10.86
C ARG A 325 -10.24 -18.14 11.35
N VAL A 326 -9.69 -17.21 10.57
CA VAL A 326 -8.53 -16.39 11.00
C VAL A 326 -8.85 -15.62 12.28
N TYR A 327 -10.04 -15.04 12.38
CA TYR A 327 -10.50 -14.34 13.56
C TYR A 327 -10.68 -15.25 14.78
N ASP A 328 -11.29 -16.41 14.59
CA ASP A 328 -11.66 -17.34 15.65
C ASP A 328 -10.45 -18.07 16.25
N GLU A 329 -9.50 -18.44 15.39
CA GLU A 329 -8.24 -19.07 15.79
C GLU A 329 -7.20 -18.08 16.33
N GLU A 330 -7.57 -16.78 16.44
CA GLU A 330 -6.67 -15.71 16.89
C GLU A 330 -5.35 -15.61 16.13
N GLN A 331 -5.35 -16.12 14.90
CA GLN A 331 -4.19 -16.05 14.03
C GLN A 331 -3.94 -14.60 13.58
N GLN A 332 -2.68 -14.24 13.46
CA GLN A 332 -2.31 -13.11 12.61
C GLN A 332 -2.76 -13.44 11.18
N GLN A 333 -3.18 -12.42 10.39
CA GLN A 333 -3.68 -12.62 9.02
C GLN A 333 -2.64 -13.24 8.04
N ASN A 334 -1.76 -14.08 8.49
CA ASN A 334 -0.73 -14.76 7.69
C ASN A 334 -1.10 -16.24 7.57
N MET A 335 -1.86 -16.57 6.52
CA MET A 335 -2.42 -17.90 6.28
C MET A 335 -1.48 -18.74 5.41
N GLU A 336 -1.18 -19.95 5.85
CA GLU A 336 -0.51 -20.95 4.99
C GLU A 336 -1.42 -21.34 3.83
N GLU A 337 -0.84 -21.72 2.70
CA GLU A 337 -1.61 -22.17 1.52
C GLU A 337 -2.53 -23.34 1.84
N SER A 338 -2.05 -24.29 2.66
CA SER A 338 -2.85 -25.43 3.14
C SER A 338 -4.07 -25.01 3.94
N PHE A 339 -3.98 -23.93 4.72
CA PHE A 339 -5.11 -23.39 5.47
C PHE A 339 -6.18 -22.83 4.53
N VAL A 340 -5.77 -22.04 3.53
CA VAL A 340 -6.70 -21.47 2.53
C VAL A 340 -7.35 -22.58 1.72
N LEU A 341 -6.56 -23.56 1.26
CA LEU A 341 -7.08 -24.74 0.54
C LEU A 341 -8.03 -25.57 1.40
N GLY A 342 -7.77 -25.70 2.70
CA GLY A 342 -8.66 -26.38 3.64
C GLY A 342 -10.04 -25.73 3.72
N VAL A 343 -10.11 -24.40 3.78
CA VAL A 343 -11.39 -23.67 3.76
C VAL A 343 -12.15 -23.89 2.45
N ILE A 344 -11.45 -23.84 1.31
CA ILE A 344 -12.06 -24.06 -0.01
C ILE A 344 -12.55 -25.52 -0.13
N PHE A 345 -11.78 -26.48 0.40
CA PHE A 345 -12.18 -27.88 0.41
C PHE A 345 -13.46 -28.11 1.23
N ASP A 346 -13.55 -27.52 2.42
CA ASP A 346 -14.73 -27.63 3.28
C ASP A 346 -15.97 -27.02 2.58
N TYR A 347 -15.80 -25.84 1.94
CA TYR A 347 -16.86 -25.27 1.12
C TYR A 347 -17.34 -26.23 0.04
N ASN A 348 -16.43 -26.88 -0.68
CA ASN A 348 -16.75 -27.81 -1.76
C ASN A 348 -17.46 -29.09 -1.26
N GLN A 349 -17.20 -29.51 -0.01
CA GLN A 349 -17.91 -30.60 0.63
C GLN A 349 -19.35 -30.23 0.99
N ASP A 350 -19.56 -29.02 1.51
CA ASP A 350 -20.86 -28.54 1.95
C ASP A 350 -21.77 -28.17 0.76
N TYR A 351 -21.19 -27.64 -0.32
CA TYR A 351 -21.91 -27.15 -1.50
C TYR A 351 -21.51 -27.97 -2.74
N ARG A 352 -22.21 -29.07 -2.98
CA ARG A 352 -22.01 -29.97 -4.13
C ARG A 352 -22.13 -29.22 -5.45
N GLY A 353 -21.01 -28.91 -6.11
CA GLY A 353 -21.06 -28.35 -7.48
C GLY A 353 -20.07 -27.23 -7.82
N SER A 354 -19.05 -26.93 -6.99
CA SER A 354 -18.05 -25.92 -7.37
C SER A 354 -17.18 -26.44 -8.53
N LYS A 355 -17.21 -25.72 -9.65
CA LYS A 355 -16.36 -25.95 -10.81
C LYS A 355 -15.06 -25.17 -10.62
N GLY A 356 -14.00 -25.79 -10.11
CA GLY A 356 -12.67 -25.17 -10.07
C GLY A 356 -11.74 -25.87 -9.07
N SER A 357 -10.44 -25.87 -9.38
CA SER A 357 -9.47 -26.34 -8.41
C SER A 357 -9.32 -25.26 -7.31
N GLY A 358 -9.07 -25.68 -6.06
CA GLY A 358 -8.81 -24.71 -4.97
C GLY A 358 -7.67 -23.74 -5.29
N ILE A 359 -6.70 -24.19 -6.10
CA ILE A 359 -5.58 -23.37 -6.58
C ILE A 359 -6.08 -22.25 -7.52
N ASP A 360 -7.04 -22.54 -8.41
CA ASP A 360 -7.59 -21.51 -9.32
C ASP A 360 -8.34 -20.43 -8.52
N VAL A 361 -9.07 -20.83 -7.48
CA VAL A 361 -9.74 -19.88 -6.58
C VAL A 361 -8.71 -18.96 -5.91
N ILE A 362 -7.63 -19.51 -5.37
CA ILE A 362 -6.56 -18.71 -4.74
C ILE A 362 -5.90 -17.77 -5.76
N ASN A 363 -5.59 -18.27 -6.95
CA ASN A 363 -4.97 -17.49 -8.02
C ASN A 363 -5.87 -16.31 -8.44
N ASN A 364 -7.17 -16.53 -8.59
CA ASN A 364 -8.14 -15.49 -8.90
C ASN A 364 -8.20 -14.46 -7.76
N LEU A 365 -8.33 -14.89 -6.51
CA LEU A 365 -8.36 -13.98 -5.36
C LEU A 365 -7.08 -13.11 -5.25
N THR A 366 -5.95 -13.67 -5.64
CA THR A 366 -4.66 -12.96 -5.65
C THR A 366 -4.55 -12.02 -6.84
N LYS A 367 -4.91 -12.48 -8.04
CA LYS A 367 -4.92 -11.68 -9.28
C LYS A 367 -5.78 -10.42 -9.14
N TYR A 368 -6.96 -10.56 -8.54
CA TYR A 368 -7.89 -9.45 -8.33
C TYR A 368 -7.68 -8.72 -6.99
N LYS A 369 -6.52 -8.92 -6.34
CA LYS A 369 -6.07 -8.17 -5.15
C LYS A 369 -7.02 -8.25 -3.93
N VAL A 370 -7.77 -9.33 -3.80
CA VAL A 370 -8.53 -9.63 -2.57
C VAL A 370 -7.61 -10.25 -1.53
N LEU A 371 -6.79 -11.21 -1.97
CA LEU A 371 -5.67 -11.74 -1.19
C LEU A 371 -4.35 -11.27 -1.77
N GLU A 372 -3.31 -11.24 -0.96
CA GLU A 372 -1.92 -11.10 -1.40
C GLU A 372 -1.08 -12.23 -0.82
N LYS A 373 -0.07 -12.67 -1.58
CA LYS A 373 0.91 -13.67 -1.12
C LYS A 373 2.20 -12.96 -0.74
N ARG A 374 2.63 -13.09 0.52
CA ARG A 374 3.92 -12.61 1.02
C ARG A 374 4.62 -13.73 1.78
N GLU A 375 5.90 -13.92 1.54
CA GLU A 375 6.72 -14.95 2.19
C GLU A 375 6.10 -16.36 2.17
N GLY A 376 5.41 -16.69 1.08
CA GLY A 376 4.71 -17.97 0.93
C GLY A 376 3.35 -18.05 1.64
N LYS A 377 2.96 -17.03 2.41
CA LYS A 377 1.69 -16.96 3.15
C LYS A 377 0.70 -15.99 2.49
N TYR A 378 -0.58 -16.27 2.67
CA TYR A 378 -1.66 -15.44 2.16
C TYR A 378 -2.22 -14.54 3.26
N ARG A 379 -2.68 -13.34 2.88
CA ARG A 379 -3.43 -12.44 3.75
C ARG A 379 -4.42 -11.62 2.94
N PHE A 380 -5.44 -11.09 3.59
CA PHE A 380 -6.30 -10.09 2.94
C PHE A 380 -5.46 -8.86 2.56
N LYS A 381 -5.57 -8.44 1.31
CA LYS A 381 -4.80 -7.30 0.78
C LYS A 381 -5.06 -6.03 1.59
N HIS A 382 -6.31 -5.78 1.96
CA HIS A 382 -6.72 -4.63 2.76
C HIS A 382 -7.46 -5.03 4.02
N SER A 383 -7.19 -4.32 5.11
CA SER A 383 -7.79 -4.59 6.42
C SER A 383 -9.32 -4.51 6.40
N TYR A 384 -9.89 -3.57 5.60
CA TYR A 384 -11.34 -3.42 5.51
C TYR A 384 -12.04 -4.66 4.94
N MET A 385 -11.42 -5.38 3.99
CA MET A 385 -11.96 -6.63 3.46
C MET A 385 -12.05 -7.70 4.53
N TYR A 386 -10.98 -7.87 5.29
CA TYR A 386 -10.97 -8.82 6.41
C TYR A 386 -12.07 -8.52 7.43
N TYR A 387 -12.20 -7.27 7.86
CA TYR A 387 -13.24 -6.89 8.82
C TYR A 387 -14.66 -7.02 8.26
N TYR A 388 -14.85 -6.68 6.99
CA TYR A 388 -16.13 -6.83 6.32
C TYR A 388 -16.57 -8.31 6.29
N PHE A 389 -15.72 -9.21 5.80
CA PHE A 389 -16.07 -10.62 5.69
C PHE A 389 -16.22 -11.29 7.06
N THR A 390 -15.39 -10.94 8.03
CA THR A 390 -15.55 -11.40 9.43
C THR A 390 -16.90 -10.96 10.00
N GLY A 391 -17.24 -9.69 9.84
CA GLY A 391 -18.52 -9.14 10.31
C GLY A 391 -19.71 -9.77 9.59
N SER A 392 -19.63 -9.93 8.27
CA SER A 392 -20.66 -10.57 7.45
C SER A 392 -20.93 -12.02 7.89
N TYR A 393 -19.87 -12.80 8.12
CA TYR A 393 -20.00 -14.17 8.64
C TYR A 393 -20.69 -14.19 10.01
N ILE A 394 -20.23 -13.37 10.95
CA ILE A 394 -20.81 -13.30 12.30
C ILE A 394 -22.30 -12.96 12.24
N LEU A 395 -22.68 -11.98 11.40
CA LEU A 395 -24.07 -11.53 11.29
C LEU A 395 -24.99 -12.55 10.61
N ASN A 396 -24.50 -13.27 9.61
CA ASN A 396 -25.34 -14.08 8.75
C ASN A 396 -25.29 -15.59 9.09
N GLN A 397 -24.15 -16.08 9.62
CA GLN A 397 -23.93 -17.52 9.77
C GLN A 397 -23.95 -17.99 11.24
N LEU A 398 -23.70 -17.13 12.23
CA LEU A 398 -23.66 -17.55 13.62
C LEU A 398 -25.06 -17.49 14.29
N PRO A 399 -25.32 -18.42 15.24
CA PRO A 399 -26.49 -18.34 16.12
C PRO A 399 -26.50 -17.06 16.97
N PRO A 400 -27.68 -16.54 17.39
CA PRO A 400 -27.81 -15.28 18.14
C PRO A 400 -26.90 -15.18 19.39
N ASP A 401 -26.79 -16.27 20.15
CA ASP A 401 -25.99 -16.31 21.39
C ASP A 401 -24.50 -16.13 21.12
N MET A 402 -24.00 -16.75 20.03
CA MET A 402 -22.61 -16.63 19.62
C MET A 402 -22.33 -15.25 18.99
N LYS A 403 -23.28 -14.67 18.26
CA LYS A 403 -23.14 -13.31 17.67
C LYS A 403 -22.74 -12.29 18.74
N MET A 404 -23.44 -12.26 19.85
CA MET A 404 -23.19 -11.28 20.91
C MET A 404 -21.81 -11.46 21.56
N GLN A 405 -21.38 -12.70 21.79
CA GLN A 405 -20.06 -12.99 22.35
C GLN A 405 -18.91 -12.58 21.40
N LYS A 406 -19.00 -12.97 20.12
CA LYS A 406 -17.96 -12.67 19.11
C LYS A 406 -17.89 -11.18 18.79
N THR A 407 -19.02 -10.49 18.71
CA THR A 407 -19.05 -9.03 18.48
C THR A 407 -18.37 -8.26 19.62
N LYS A 408 -18.62 -8.63 20.90
CA LYS A 408 -17.94 -8.01 22.04
C LYS A 408 -16.42 -8.20 22.01
N LYS A 409 -15.94 -9.30 21.45
CA LYS A 409 -14.50 -9.59 21.29
C LYS A 409 -13.85 -8.68 20.25
N ILE A 410 -14.55 -8.35 19.15
CA ILE A 410 -14.06 -7.42 18.13
C ILE A 410 -13.82 -6.04 18.72
N PHE A 411 -14.81 -5.50 19.44
CA PHE A 411 -14.72 -4.15 20.05
C PHE A 411 -13.71 -4.04 21.20
N LYS A 412 -13.19 -5.14 21.72
CA LYS A 412 -12.12 -5.12 22.73
C LYS A 412 -10.72 -5.17 22.13
N LYS A 413 -10.59 -5.57 20.85
CA LYS A 413 -9.30 -5.69 20.13
C LYS A 413 -9.05 -4.52 19.17
N SER A 414 -10.05 -3.71 18.86
CA SER A 414 -9.96 -2.45 18.10
C SER A 414 -9.69 -1.26 19.03
#